data_2dcfea5d76fbdcab011bd77fc914e5f9
#
_entry.id   2dcfea5d76fbdcab011bd77fc914e5f9
#
_cell.length_a   1.000
_cell.length_b   1.000
_cell.length_c   1.000
_cell.angle_alpha   90.00
_cell.angle_beta   90.00
_cell.angle_gamma   90.00
#
_symmetry.space_group_name_H-M   'P 1'
#
loop_
_entity.id
_entity.type
_entity.pdbx_description
1 polymer ?
#
loop_
_entity_poly.entity_id
_entity_poly.type
_entity_poly.pdbx_seq_one_letter_code
_entity_poly.pdbx_strand_id
1 'polypeptide(L)'
;MSDFYNNAIGHWVVVAIAMTLLLFVVLTATAYTVWFERVALGRIQRRPGPNRVGPFGLLQLAADGVKLAFKESFIPAKTDKVMYVVAPTIAVAAAFLSWAVIPIGIWYNVQYWIADLNIGVLLVFAFSSLNVYAIMLGGYSSNNKYSLLGGLRSAAQLISYEMALGLSLVPTFMIVGSLRLRDIVDYTVHWGPYTGPLPLIILTPIGFVIYLMAAVAETNRAPFDLPEAEQELIGGFLTEYSGLKFVMYYLAEYVNMITVAALATLLFFGGWYLWIVPPVLAFFLKVVFFLFLYIWLRGTLPRLRYDMLMRLGWKVLLPLAIANIIVTGVVLVVVQG
;
A
#
# COMPACT_ATOMS: atom_id res chain seq x y z
N MET A 1 27.91 17.10 -17.64
CA MET A 1 26.62 16.54 -17.14
C MET A 1 25.48 17.55 -17.22
N SER A 2 25.72 18.85 -16.94
CA SER A 2 24.71 19.92 -17.05
C SER A 2 24.09 20.06 -18.45
N ASP A 3 24.88 19.93 -19.50
CA ASP A 3 24.41 20.11 -20.88
C ASP A 3 23.55 18.92 -21.40
N PHE A 4 23.75 17.73 -20.86
CA PHE A 4 22.93 16.57 -21.17
C PHE A 4 21.54 16.69 -20.54
N TYR A 5 21.44 17.24 -19.32
CA TYR A 5 20.17 17.52 -18.66
C TYR A 5 19.34 18.61 -19.34
N ASN A 6 19.98 19.56 -19.95
CA ASN A 6 19.32 20.68 -20.66
C ASN A 6 18.77 20.27 -22.04
N ASN A 7 19.20 19.15 -22.61
CA ASN A 7 18.59 18.58 -23.81
C ASN A 7 17.31 17.82 -23.46
N ALA A 8 16.21 18.13 -24.14
CA ALA A 8 14.91 17.45 -23.91
C ALA A 8 15.04 15.91 -23.98
N ILE A 9 15.84 15.37 -24.88
CA ILE A 9 16.12 13.95 -25.03
C ILE A 9 16.86 13.42 -23.80
N GLY A 10 17.87 14.13 -23.29
CA GLY A 10 18.61 13.72 -22.07
C GLY A 10 17.73 13.64 -20.83
N HIS A 11 16.82 14.61 -20.68
CA HIS A 11 15.86 14.60 -19.58
C HIS A 11 14.95 13.35 -19.62
N TRP A 12 14.37 13.04 -20.78
CA TRP A 12 13.50 11.85 -20.92
C TRP A 12 14.25 10.53 -20.70
N VAL A 13 15.50 10.44 -21.13
CA VAL A 13 16.34 9.26 -20.87
C VAL A 13 16.58 9.06 -19.37
N VAL A 14 16.89 10.14 -18.63
CA VAL A 14 17.09 10.06 -17.18
C VAL A 14 15.81 9.67 -16.47
N VAL A 15 14.66 10.24 -16.84
CA VAL A 15 13.35 9.86 -16.28
C VAL A 15 13.05 8.40 -16.57
N ALA A 16 13.29 7.90 -17.77
CA ALA A 16 13.08 6.49 -18.12
C ALA A 16 13.97 5.55 -17.30
N ILE A 17 15.24 5.88 -17.11
CA ILE A 17 16.17 5.13 -16.26
C ILE A 17 15.69 5.13 -14.80
N ALA A 18 15.32 6.30 -14.27
CA ALA A 18 14.81 6.42 -12.90
C ALA A 18 13.53 5.60 -12.68
N MET A 19 12.59 5.64 -13.64
CA MET A 19 11.38 4.81 -13.60
C MET A 19 11.71 3.32 -13.63
N THR A 20 12.61 2.90 -14.51
CA THR A 20 13.02 1.48 -14.61
C THR A 20 13.67 1.01 -13.32
N LEU A 21 14.54 1.84 -12.74
CA LEU A 21 15.20 1.55 -11.46
C LEU A 21 14.17 1.46 -10.32
N LEU A 22 13.24 2.40 -10.25
CA LEU A 22 12.16 2.38 -9.25
C LEU A 22 11.31 1.12 -9.36
N LEU A 23 10.87 0.76 -10.56
CA LEU A 23 10.13 -0.47 -10.80
C LEU A 23 10.90 -1.70 -10.34
N PHE A 24 12.19 -1.77 -10.64
CA PHE A 24 13.06 -2.87 -10.19
C PHE A 24 13.17 -2.93 -8.66
N VAL A 25 13.34 -1.78 -7.99
CA VAL A 25 13.41 -1.70 -6.52
C VAL A 25 12.09 -2.14 -5.89
N VAL A 26 10.95 -1.66 -6.39
CA VAL A 26 9.61 -2.02 -5.87
C VAL A 26 9.32 -3.50 -6.10
N LEU A 27 9.62 -4.04 -7.29
CA LEU A 27 9.48 -5.48 -7.58
C LEU A 27 10.31 -6.33 -6.63
N THR A 28 11.57 -5.93 -6.42
CA THR A 28 12.49 -6.63 -5.52
C THR A 28 11.99 -6.57 -4.07
N ALA A 29 11.57 -5.39 -3.61
CA ALA A 29 10.99 -5.20 -2.29
C ALA A 29 9.74 -6.07 -2.09
N THR A 30 8.86 -6.11 -3.09
CA THR A 30 7.65 -6.95 -3.09
C THR A 30 8.00 -8.43 -2.98
N ALA A 31 8.94 -8.90 -3.78
CA ALA A 31 9.41 -10.27 -3.72
C ALA A 31 9.94 -10.61 -2.32
N TYR A 32 10.86 -9.80 -1.77
CA TYR A 32 11.40 -10.05 -0.42
C TYR A 32 10.37 -9.87 0.70
N THR A 33 9.31 -9.08 0.51
CA THR A 33 8.20 -9.01 1.46
C THR A 33 7.45 -10.33 1.54
N VAL A 34 7.23 -11.03 0.42
CA VAL A 34 6.64 -12.38 0.40
C VAL A 34 7.53 -13.39 1.15
N TRP A 35 8.85 -13.35 0.94
CA TRP A 35 9.77 -14.19 1.68
C TRP A 35 9.73 -13.88 3.17
N PHE A 36 9.79 -12.60 3.54
CA PHE A 36 9.75 -12.13 4.92
C PHE A 36 8.49 -12.59 5.64
N GLU A 37 7.33 -12.48 4.98
CA GLU A 37 6.05 -12.97 5.50
C GLU A 37 6.08 -14.48 5.79
N ARG A 38 6.55 -15.29 4.84
CA ARG A 38 6.65 -16.74 5.00
C ARG A 38 7.58 -17.15 6.16
N VAL A 39 8.69 -16.44 6.33
CA VAL A 39 9.65 -16.68 7.43
C VAL A 39 9.06 -16.23 8.76
N ALA A 40 8.47 -15.03 8.84
CA ALA A 40 7.89 -14.49 10.06
C ALA A 40 6.71 -15.33 10.55
N LEU A 41 5.76 -15.65 9.67
CA LEU A 41 4.63 -16.53 9.98
C LEU A 41 5.09 -17.93 10.40
N GLY A 42 6.11 -18.48 9.72
CA GLY A 42 6.72 -19.75 10.10
C GLY A 42 7.20 -19.74 11.55
N ARG A 43 7.91 -18.68 11.96
CA ARG A 43 8.40 -18.52 13.35
C ARG A 43 7.24 -18.36 14.36
N ILE A 44 6.24 -17.54 14.05
CA ILE A 44 5.04 -17.36 14.90
C ILE A 44 4.31 -18.70 15.09
N GLN A 45 4.21 -19.50 14.02
CA GLN A 45 3.53 -20.80 14.02
C GLN A 45 4.44 -21.96 14.46
N ARG A 46 5.67 -21.70 14.92
CA ARG A 46 6.67 -22.70 15.34
C ARG A 46 6.99 -23.73 14.25
N ARG A 47 7.02 -23.33 12.97
CA ARG A 47 7.41 -24.15 11.84
C ARG A 47 8.56 -23.48 11.05
N PRO A 48 9.44 -24.25 10.38
CA PRO A 48 10.46 -23.65 9.53
C PRO A 48 9.80 -22.95 8.33
N GLY A 49 10.26 -21.72 8.05
CA GLY A 49 9.95 -21.03 6.80
C GLY A 49 10.75 -21.62 5.63
N PRO A 50 10.72 -20.99 4.44
CA PRO A 50 11.53 -21.41 3.30
C PRO A 50 13.03 -21.36 3.66
N ASN A 51 13.72 -22.51 3.56
CA ASN A 51 15.14 -22.65 3.93
C ASN A 51 15.97 -23.53 2.98
N ARG A 52 15.33 -24.10 1.93
CA ARG A 52 15.96 -25.09 1.05
C ARG A 52 16.60 -24.50 -0.20
N VAL A 53 16.00 -23.46 -0.79
CA VAL A 53 16.43 -22.88 -2.06
C VAL A 53 17.34 -21.69 -1.81
N GLY A 54 18.65 -21.90 -1.93
CA GLY A 54 19.68 -20.92 -1.61
C GLY A 54 19.88 -20.67 -0.09
N PRO A 55 20.82 -19.78 0.28
CA PRO A 55 21.06 -19.43 1.68
C PRO A 55 19.78 -18.85 2.31
N PHE A 56 19.34 -19.43 3.43
CA PHE A 56 18.14 -19.02 4.17
C PHE A 56 16.84 -18.95 3.33
N GLY A 57 16.79 -19.67 2.18
CA GLY A 57 15.64 -19.66 1.29
C GLY A 57 15.45 -18.37 0.47
N LEU A 58 16.47 -17.52 0.36
CA LEU A 58 16.39 -16.24 -0.37
C LEU A 58 16.10 -16.43 -1.87
N LEU A 59 16.55 -17.53 -2.48
CA LEU A 59 16.31 -17.83 -3.88
C LEU A 59 14.93 -18.48 -4.13
N GLN A 60 14.15 -18.75 -3.09
CA GLN A 60 12.80 -19.31 -3.21
C GLN A 60 11.90 -18.45 -4.10
N LEU A 61 12.06 -17.12 -4.03
CA LEU A 61 11.29 -16.16 -4.83
C LEU A 61 11.55 -16.33 -6.32
N ALA A 62 12.82 -16.51 -6.70
CA ALA A 62 13.18 -16.77 -8.10
C ALA A 62 12.60 -18.11 -8.59
N ALA A 63 12.67 -19.15 -7.76
CA ALA A 63 12.08 -20.45 -8.07
C ALA A 63 10.55 -20.37 -8.23
N ASP A 64 9.86 -19.65 -7.35
CA ASP A 64 8.42 -19.43 -7.44
C ASP A 64 8.06 -18.61 -8.68
N GLY A 65 8.83 -17.56 -8.99
CA GLY A 65 8.64 -16.73 -10.19
C GLY A 65 8.80 -17.55 -11.49
N VAL A 66 9.87 -18.33 -11.61
CA VAL A 66 10.09 -19.22 -12.77
C VAL A 66 8.96 -20.24 -12.90
N LYS A 67 8.59 -20.91 -11.81
CA LYS A 67 7.48 -21.88 -11.82
C LYS A 67 6.18 -21.26 -12.31
N LEU A 68 5.84 -20.05 -11.87
CA LEU A 68 4.59 -19.37 -12.24
C LEU A 68 4.63 -18.79 -13.66
N ALA A 69 5.82 -18.38 -14.14
CA ALA A 69 6.01 -17.93 -15.52
C ALA A 69 5.82 -19.06 -16.56
N PHE A 70 6.28 -20.29 -16.23
CA PHE A 70 6.12 -21.44 -17.09
C PHE A 70 4.81 -22.21 -16.85
N LYS A 71 4.02 -21.83 -15.86
CA LYS A 71 2.72 -22.44 -15.62
C LYS A 71 1.73 -22.04 -16.72
N GLU A 72 0.99 -23.02 -17.24
CA GLU A 72 -0.04 -22.79 -18.24
C GLU A 72 -1.06 -21.74 -17.78
N SER A 73 -1.29 -20.74 -18.62
CA SER A 73 -2.27 -19.68 -18.39
C SER A 73 -3.59 -20.03 -19.07
N PHE A 74 -4.47 -20.68 -18.35
CA PHE A 74 -5.78 -21.05 -18.83
C PHE A 74 -6.74 -19.86 -18.88
N ILE A 75 -7.57 -19.78 -19.92
CA ILE A 75 -8.68 -18.83 -20.02
C ILE A 75 -9.96 -19.64 -20.18
N PRO A 76 -10.91 -19.61 -19.23
CA PRO A 76 -12.14 -20.37 -19.33
C PRO A 76 -12.95 -19.96 -20.56
N ALA A 77 -13.63 -20.91 -21.20
CA ALA A 77 -14.30 -20.70 -22.49
C ALA A 77 -15.44 -19.67 -22.46
N LYS A 78 -16.07 -19.48 -21.31
CA LYS A 78 -17.23 -18.59 -21.12
C LYS A 78 -16.87 -17.20 -20.58
N THR A 79 -15.58 -16.87 -20.44
CA THR A 79 -15.11 -15.59 -19.92
C THR A 79 -15.08 -14.50 -21.00
N ASP A 80 -15.27 -13.24 -20.60
CA ASP A 80 -14.92 -12.10 -21.43
C ASP A 80 -13.39 -11.95 -21.47
N LYS A 81 -12.78 -12.37 -22.58
CA LYS A 81 -11.33 -12.45 -22.74
C LYS A 81 -10.63 -11.09 -22.58
N VAL A 82 -11.25 -10.01 -23.05
CA VAL A 82 -10.65 -8.67 -22.97
C VAL A 82 -10.63 -8.20 -21.52
N MET A 83 -11.77 -8.20 -20.85
CA MET A 83 -11.87 -7.79 -19.44
C MET A 83 -11.03 -8.68 -18.52
N TYR A 84 -10.96 -9.98 -18.80
CA TYR A 84 -10.19 -10.97 -18.06
C TYR A 84 -8.67 -10.70 -18.09
N VAL A 85 -8.14 -10.12 -19.17
CA VAL A 85 -6.72 -9.73 -19.27
C VAL A 85 -6.49 -8.31 -18.76
N VAL A 86 -7.42 -7.40 -19.05
CA VAL A 86 -7.28 -5.98 -18.67
C VAL A 86 -7.36 -5.78 -17.15
N ALA A 87 -8.22 -6.53 -16.46
CA ALA A 87 -8.43 -6.37 -15.02
C ALA A 87 -7.14 -6.53 -14.19
N PRO A 88 -6.36 -7.63 -14.27
CA PRO A 88 -5.10 -7.74 -13.55
C PRO A 88 -4.05 -6.71 -14.00
N THR A 89 -4.09 -6.27 -15.26
CA THR A 89 -3.19 -5.23 -15.77
C THR A 89 -3.48 -3.88 -15.10
N ILE A 90 -4.76 -3.51 -14.92
CA ILE A 90 -5.14 -2.30 -14.18
C ILE A 90 -4.65 -2.37 -12.73
N ALA A 91 -4.82 -3.51 -12.05
CA ALA A 91 -4.37 -3.67 -10.67
C ALA A 91 -2.88 -3.39 -10.52
N VAL A 92 -2.04 -4.02 -11.36
CA VAL A 92 -0.59 -3.83 -11.34
C VAL A 92 -0.22 -2.39 -11.71
N ALA A 93 -0.79 -1.86 -12.79
CA ALA A 93 -0.48 -0.50 -13.25
C ALA A 93 -0.81 0.54 -12.16
N ALA A 94 -1.98 0.45 -11.53
CA ALA A 94 -2.40 1.33 -10.46
C ALA A 94 -1.44 1.28 -9.25
N ALA A 95 -1.07 0.07 -8.82
CA ALA A 95 -0.16 -0.13 -7.71
C ALA A 95 1.23 0.49 -7.97
N PHE A 96 1.80 0.28 -9.17
CA PHE A 96 3.11 0.82 -9.50
C PHE A 96 3.12 2.33 -9.77
N LEU A 97 2.05 2.88 -10.38
CA LEU A 97 1.96 4.31 -10.65
C LEU A 97 1.95 5.15 -9.37
N SER A 98 1.44 4.63 -8.28
CA SER A 98 1.49 5.28 -6.96
C SER A 98 2.92 5.59 -6.52
N TRP A 99 3.89 4.75 -6.88
CA TRP A 99 5.30 4.91 -6.51
C TRP A 99 6.03 6.03 -7.25
N ALA A 100 5.49 6.52 -8.35
CA ALA A 100 6.07 7.68 -9.06
C ALA A 100 6.08 8.96 -8.21
N VAL A 101 5.17 9.07 -7.23
CA VAL A 101 4.97 10.25 -6.39
C VAL A 101 5.51 10.08 -4.99
N ILE A 102 5.75 8.85 -4.54
CA ILE A 102 6.21 8.55 -3.18
C ILE A 102 7.69 8.92 -3.02
N PRO A 103 8.03 9.91 -2.16
CA PRO A 103 9.42 10.28 -1.91
C PRO A 103 10.05 9.26 -0.96
N ILE A 104 11.21 8.72 -1.35
CA ILE A 104 11.96 7.75 -0.55
C ILE A 104 12.94 8.46 0.39
N GLY A 105 13.45 9.63 -0.01
CA GLY A 105 14.37 10.43 0.80
C GLY A 105 15.29 11.31 0.00
N ILE A 106 16.14 12.05 0.72
CA ILE A 106 17.19 12.89 0.16
C ILE A 106 18.53 12.36 0.71
N TRP A 107 19.49 12.02 -0.16
CA TRP A 107 20.82 11.58 0.23
C TRP A 107 21.86 12.24 -0.64
N TYR A 108 22.88 12.84 -0.03
CA TYR A 108 23.93 13.63 -0.72
C TYR A 108 23.36 14.67 -1.72
N ASN A 109 22.30 15.37 -1.34
CA ASN A 109 21.57 16.34 -2.18
C ASN A 109 20.89 15.72 -3.43
N VAL A 110 20.85 14.40 -3.52
CA VAL A 110 20.08 13.69 -4.55
C VAL A 110 18.71 13.35 -4.00
N GLN A 111 17.69 13.71 -4.75
CA GLN A 111 16.30 13.46 -4.43
C GLN A 111 15.87 12.13 -5.05
N TYR A 112 15.32 11.23 -4.22
CA TYR A 112 14.88 9.89 -4.64
C TYR A 112 13.36 9.84 -4.80
N TRP A 113 12.83 10.59 -5.76
CA TRP A 113 11.46 10.53 -6.26
C TRP A 113 11.41 10.95 -7.73
N ILE A 114 10.37 10.55 -8.46
CA ILE A 114 10.23 10.86 -9.89
C ILE A 114 9.44 12.15 -10.08
N ALA A 115 8.31 12.28 -9.38
CA ALA A 115 7.41 13.43 -9.50
C ALA A 115 7.09 14.01 -8.11
N ASP A 116 7.34 15.31 -7.97
CA ASP A 116 6.99 16.08 -6.77
C ASP A 116 5.76 16.94 -7.07
N LEU A 117 4.59 16.42 -6.74
CA LEU A 117 3.31 17.04 -7.07
C LEU A 117 2.64 17.64 -5.83
N ASN A 118 2.07 18.85 -5.97
CA ASN A 118 1.34 19.53 -4.90
C ASN A 118 0.13 18.73 -4.39
N ILE A 119 -0.41 17.82 -5.20
CA ILE A 119 -1.54 16.94 -4.90
C ILE A 119 -1.10 15.48 -4.74
N GLY A 120 0.15 15.25 -4.31
CA GLY A 120 0.78 13.93 -4.29
C GLY A 120 -0.03 12.88 -3.57
N VAL A 121 -0.56 13.20 -2.38
CA VAL A 121 -1.40 12.27 -1.61
C VAL A 121 -2.68 11.91 -2.35
N LEU A 122 -3.39 12.89 -2.93
CA LEU A 122 -4.63 12.64 -3.67
C LEU A 122 -4.39 11.74 -4.89
N LEU A 123 -3.24 11.89 -5.56
CA LEU A 123 -2.91 11.06 -6.70
C LEU A 123 -2.66 9.59 -6.29
N VAL A 124 -2.00 9.35 -5.16
CA VAL A 124 -1.83 8.00 -4.63
C VAL A 124 -3.18 7.36 -4.34
N PHE A 125 -4.12 8.09 -3.71
CA PHE A 125 -5.49 7.60 -3.48
C PHE A 125 -6.26 7.36 -4.78
N ALA A 126 -6.13 8.25 -5.77
CA ALA A 126 -6.77 8.04 -7.07
C ALA A 126 -6.29 6.76 -7.76
N PHE A 127 -5.01 6.41 -7.64
CA PHE A 127 -4.50 5.15 -8.14
C PHE A 127 -4.97 3.95 -7.29
N SER A 128 -5.03 4.07 -5.96
CA SER A 128 -5.55 2.97 -5.12
C SER A 128 -7.01 2.66 -5.44
N SER A 129 -7.84 3.68 -5.70
CA SER A 129 -9.24 3.52 -6.12
C SER A 129 -9.39 2.72 -7.42
N LEU A 130 -8.44 2.78 -8.35
CA LEU A 130 -8.47 1.97 -9.57
C LEU A 130 -8.39 0.47 -9.29
N ASN A 131 -7.81 0.07 -8.16
CA ASN A 131 -7.74 -1.33 -7.76
C ASN A 131 -9.13 -1.93 -7.49
N VAL A 132 -10.08 -1.11 -7.03
CA VAL A 132 -11.48 -1.53 -6.84
C VAL A 132 -12.09 -1.99 -8.16
N TYR A 133 -11.88 -1.21 -9.24
CA TYR A 133 -12.35 -1.58 -10.56
C TYR A 133 -11.66 -2.84 -11.08
N ALA A 134 -10.36 -2.99 -10.86
CA ALA A 134 -9.62 -4.17 -11.27
C ALA A 134 -10.20 -5.46 -10.64
N ILE A 135 -10.50 -5.44 -9.34
CA ILE A 135 -11.07 -6.59 -8.63
C ILE A 135 -12.50 -6.86 -9.09
N MET A 136 -13.32 -5.82 -9.22
CA MET A 136 -14.71 -5.95 -9.67
C MET A 136 -14.79 -6.50 -11.10
N LEU A 137 -13.99 -5.97 -12.03
CA LEU A 137 -13.92 -6.44 -13.41
C LEU A 137 -13.38 -7.88 -13.49
N GLY A 138 -12.40 -8.21 -12.64
CA GLY A 138 -11.86 -9.57 -12.54
C GLY A 138 -12.91 -10.59 -12.12
N GLY A 139 -13.71 -10.27 -11.12
CA GLY A 139 -14.83 -11.10 -10.67
C GLY A 139 -15.93 -11.22 -11.72
N TYR A 140 -16.29 -10.13 -12.40
CA TYR A 140 -17.31 -10.09 -13.44
C TYR A 140 -16.89 -10.88 -14.68
N SER A 141 -15.67 -10.65 -15.18
CA SER A 141 -15.17 -11.26 -16.42
C SER A 141 -15.05 -12.78 -16.34
N SER A 142 -14.87 -13.31 -15.14
CA SER A 142 -14.73 -14.77 -14.89
C SER A 142 -15.99 -15.60 -15.17
N ASN A 143 -17.15 -14.94 -15.32
CA ASN A 143 -18.46 -15.57 -15.55
C ASN A 143 -18.79 -16.72 -14.57
N ASN A 144 -18.33 -16.58 -13.32
CA ASN A 144 -18.57 -17.53 -12.24
C ASN A 144 -19.27 -16.79 -11.09
N LYS A 145 -20.33 -17.41 -10.54
CA LYS A 145 -21.14 -16.83 -9.46
C LYS A 145 -20.31 -16.53 -8.22
N TYR A 146 -19.41 -17.42 -7.84
CA TYR A 146 -18.54 -17.26 -6.67
C TYR A 146 -17.52 -16.13 -6.89
N SER A 147 -16.95 -16.08 -8.09
CA SER A 147 -16.01 -15.05 -8.49
C SER A 147 -16.65 -13.65 -8.48
N LEU A 148 -17.87 -13.53 -9.02
CA LEU A 148 -18.63 -12.29 -9.01
C LEU A 148 -18.98 -11.84 -7.59
N LEU A 149 -19.47 -12.75 -6.74
CA LEU A 149 -19.79 -12.43 -5.35
C LEU A 149 -18.54 -12.03 -4.56
N GLY A 150 -17.42 -12.69 -4.77
CA GLY A 150 -16.13 -12.33 -4.19
C GLY A 150 -15.68 -10.92 -4.59
N GLY A 151 -15.76 -10.62 -5.91
CA GLY A 151 -15.42 -9.30 -6.43
C GLY A 151 -16.31 -8.18 -5.88
N LEU A 152 -17.63 -8.40 -5.79
CA LEU A 152 -18.56 -7.42 -5.21
C LEU A 152 -18.34 -7.20 -3.71
N ARG A 153 -18.07 -8.26 -2.93
CA ARG A 153 -17.74 -8.14 -1.51
C ARG A 153 -16.45 -7.36 -1.30
N SER A 154 -15.43 -7.64 -2.11
CA SER A 154 -14.16 -6.92 -2.06
C SER A 154 -14.32 -5.45 -2.43
N ALA A 155 -15.03 -5.16 -3.52
CA ALA A 155 -15.28 -3.78 -3.94
C ALA A 155 -16.03 -2.98 -2.84
N ALA A 156 -17.06 -3.58 -2.23
CA ALA A 156 -17.80 -2.94 -1.15
C ALA A 156 -16.92 -2.67 0.08
N GLN A 157 -16.01 -3.59 0.43
CA GLN A 157 -15.04 -3.41 1.50
C GLN A 157 -14.09 -2.26 1.17
N LEU A 158 -13.42 -2.30 0.03
CA LEU A 158 -12.43 -1.31 -0.39
C LEU A 158 -13.03 0.10 -0.39
N ILE A 159 -14.17 0.33 -1.04
CA ILE A 159 -14.85 1.64 -1.09
C ILE A 159 -15.18 2.14 0.33
N SER A 160 -15.68 1.26 1.21
CA SER A 160 -16.07 1.64 2.56
C SER A 160 -14.87 2.07 3.42
N TYR A 161 -13.75 1.38 3.29
CA TYR A 161 -12.55 1.68 4.08
C TYR A 161 -11.69 2.79 3.49
N GLU A 162 -11.71 2.97 2.17
CA GLU A 162 -11.07 4.09 1.49
C GLU A 162 -11.61 5.45 1.99
N MET A 163 -12.93 5.55 2.21
CA MET A 163 -13.52 6.74 2.82
C MET A 163 -13.00 7.02 4.23
N ALA A 164 -12.95 6.00 5.08
CA ALA A 164 -12.44 6.14 6.45
C ALA A 164 -10.94 6.49 6.45
N LEU A 165 -10.17 5.87 5.55
CA LEU A 165 -8.73 6.11 5.38
C LEU A 165 -8.47 7.54 4.92
N GLY A 166 -9.15 8.03 3.89
CA GLY A 166 -9.03 9.41 3.41
C GLY A 166 -9.36 10.44 4.49
N LEU A 167 -10.49 10.26 5.20
CA LEU A 167 -10.88 11.16 6.29
C LEU A 167 -9.92 11.12 7.47
N SER A 168 -9.25 10.00 7.75
CA SER A 168 -8.27 9.89 8.83
C SER A 168 -7.04 10.80 8.63
N LEU A 169 -6.74 11.16 7.38
CA LEU A 169 -5.60 12.00 7.00
C LEU A 169 -5.93 13.50 6.97
N VAL A 170 -7.22 13.86 6.90
CA VAL A 170 -7.61 15.29 6.86
C VAL A 170 -7.03 16.09 8.03
N PRO A 171 -7.02 15.61 9.29
CA PRO A 171 -6.37 16.31 10.40
C PRO A 171 -4.89 16.62 10.14
N THR A 172 -4.16 15.68 9.55
CA THR A 172 -2.76 15.88 9.18
C THR A 172 -2.60 17.00 8.15
N PHE A 173 -3.47 17.04 7.13
CA PHE A 173 -3.46 18.09 6.11
C PHE A 173 -3.87 19.45 6.68
N MET A 174 -4.81 19.49 7.62
CA MET A 174 -5.21 20.73 8.30
C MET A 174 -4.06 21.34 9.11
N ILE A 175 -3.24 20.51 9.75
CA ILE A 175 -2.08 20.96 10.53
C ILE A 175 -0.96 21.47 9.62
N VAL A 176 -0.66 20.73 8.54
CA VAL A 176 0.45 21.04 7.62
C VAL A 176 0.09 22.13 6.61
N GLY A 177 -1.18 22.21 6.19
CA GLY A 177 -1.66 23.13 5.16
C GLY A 177 -1.27 22.74 3.73
N SER A 178 -0.77 21.52 3.50
CA SER A 178 -0.32 21.03 2.20
C SER A 178 -0.72 19.57 1.97
N LEU A 179 -0.96 19.21 0.70
CA LEU A 179 -1.17 17.82 0.24
C LEU A 179 0.08 17.22 -0.41
N ARG A 180 1.17 17.98 -0.43
CA ARG A 180 2.46 17.56 -0.96
C ARG A 180 3.16 16.68 0.05
N LEU A 181 3.53 15.46 -0.33
CA LEU A 181 4.15 14.49 0.57
C LEU A 181 5.44 15.02 1.21
N ARG A 182 6.22 15.80 0.47
CA ARG A 182 7.45 16.40 0.98
C ARG A 182 7.17 17.41 2.09
N ASP A 183 6.23 18.32 1.89
CA ASP A 183 5.90 19.36 2.88
C ASP A 183 5.41 18.75 4.19
N ILE A 184 4.73 17.61 4.11
CA ILE A 184 4.27 16.87 5.29
C ILE A 184 5.44 16.28 6.07
N VAL A 185 6.44 15.74 5.37
CA VAL A 185 7.65 15.18 6.00
C VAL A 185 8.55 16.29 6.56
N ASP A 186 8.71 17.39 5.83
CA ASP A 186 9.55 18.52 6.21
C ASP A 186 8.88 19.45 7.22
N TYR A 187 7.64 19.11 7.67
CA TYR A 187 6.92 19.91 8.65
C TYR A 187 7.67 19.98 9.96
N THR A 188 8.07 21.22 10.35
CA THR A 188 8.81 21.50 11.56
C THR A 188 7.91 22.18 12.58
N VAL A 189 8.00 21.76 13.83
CA VAL A 189 7.27 22.37 14.95
C VAL A 189 8.24 23.19 15.79
N HIS A 190 7.82 24.41 16.11
CA HIS A 190 8.49 25.26 17.09
C HIS A 190 7.78 25.09 18.43
N TRP A 191 8.36 24.29 19.32
CA TRP A 191 7.79 24.08 20.65
C TRP A 191 8.81 24.47 21.74
N GLY A 192 8.73 25.69 22.21
CA GLY A 192 9.70 26.24 23.13
C GLY A 192 11.11 26.26 22.54
N PRO A 193 12.12 25.68 23.21
CA PRO A 193 13.48 25.61 22.67
C PRO A 193 13.66 24.56 21.57
N TYR A 194 12.66 23.71 21.34
CA TYR A 194 12.72 22.65 20.30
C TYR A 194 12.25 23.20 18.95
N THR A 195 13.15 23.14 17.98
CA THR A 195 12.85 23.42 16.58
C THR A 195 13.34 22.24 15.74
N GLY A 196 12.44 21.46 15.22
CA GLY A 196 12.81 20.29 14.42
C GLY A 196 11.61 19.53 13.84
N PRO A 197 11.84 18.53 13.00
CA PRO A 197 10.77 17.70 12.47
C PRO A 197 10.11 16.91 13.60
N LEU A 198 8.80 17.06 13.74
CA LEU A 198 8.01 16.31 14.72
C LEU A 198 7.20 15.23 14.01
N PRO A 199 7.25 13.98 14.47
CA PRO A 199 6.36 12.95 13.96
C PRO A 199 4.89 13.35 14.20
N LEU A 200 4.11 13.49 13.14
CA LEU A 200 2.71 13.94 13.20
C LEU A 200 1.79 12.98 13.98
N ILE A 201 2.23 11.74 14.23
CA ILE A 201 1.52 10.80 15.10
C ILE A 201 1.28 11.37 16.52
N ILE A 202 2.16 12.25 17.01
CA ILE A 202 2.02 12.88 18.32
C ILE A 202 0.84 13.86 18.31
N LEU A 203 0.62 14.54 17.20
CA LEU A 203 -0.47 15.52 17.04
C LEU A 203 -1.78 14.87 16.60
N THR A 204 -1.72 13.75 15.86
CA THR A 204 -2.89 13.07 15.29
C THR A 204 -2.93 11.57 15.62
N PRO A 205 -2.85 11.16 16.91
CA PRO A 205 -2.78 9.74 17.26
C PRO A 205 -4.07 8.98 16.89
N ILE A 206 -5.24 9.60 17.03
CA ILE A 206 -6.53 9.00 16.63
C ILE A 206 -6.58 8.81 15.13
N GLY A 207 -6.13 9.80 14.34
CA GLY A 207 -6.03 9.70 12.88
C GLY A 207 -5.15 8.53 12.46
N PHE A 208 -4.00 8.33 13.14
CA PHE A 208 -3.11 7.18 12.86
C PHE A 208 -3.78 5.83 13.14
N VAL A 209 -4.50 5.68 14.26
CA VAL A 209 -5.18 4.41 14.58
C VAL A 209 -6.27 4.09 13.55
N ILE A 210 -7.07 5.08 13.14
CA ILE A 210 -8.08 4.91 12.09
C ILE A 210 -7.40 4.56 10.77
N TYR A 211 -6.34 5.29 10.40
CA TYR A 211 -5.53 5.01 9.22
C TYR A 211 -5.03 3.57 9.20
N LEU A 212 -4.41 3.10 10.28
CA LEU A 212 -3.83 1.75 10.35
C LEU A 212 -4.90 0.68 10.16
N MET A 213 -6.07 0.81 10.83
CA MET A 213 -7.16 -0.15 10.67
C MET A 213 -7.75 -0.14 9.25
N ALA A 214 -7.98 1.04 8.69
CA ALA A 214 -8.49 1.19 7.34
C ALA A 214 -7.50 0.67 6.29
N ALA A 215 -6.21 0.92 6.47
CA ALA A 215 -5.14 0.49 5.62
C ALA A 215 -5.00 -1.05 5.54
N VAL A 216 -5.11 -1.75 6.69
CA VAL A 216 -5.14 -3.22 6.69
C VAL A 216 -6.36 -3.76 5.94
N ALA A 217 -7.50 -3.10 6.06
CA ALA A 217 -8.72 -3.49 5.36
C ALA A 217 -8.67 -3.21 3.85
N GLU A 218 -8.00 -2.12 3.44
CA GLU A 218 -7.81 -1.76 2.03
C GLU A 218 -6.88 -2.74 1.31
N THR A 219 -5.89 -3.29 2.01
CA THR A 219 -4.98 -4.30 1.44
C THR A 219 -5.57 -5.72 1.41
N ASN A 220 -6.86 -5.90 1.77
CA ASN A 220 -7.53 -7.19 1.81
C ASN A 220 -6.80 -8.27 2.63
N ARG A 221 -6.01 -7.85 3.63
CA ARG A 221 -5.24 -8.78 4.48
C ARG A 221 -5.99 -9.15 5.75
N ALA A 222 -5.72 -10.35 6.26
CA ALA A 222 -6.28 -10.78 7.53
C ALA A 222 -5.94 -9.77 8.65
N PRO A 223 -6.91 -9.38 9.50
CA PRO A 223 -8.20 -10.04 9.78
C PRO A 223 -9.35 -9.71 8.79
N PHE A 224 -9.13 -8.88 7.78
CA PHE A 224 -10.13 -8.38 6.84
C PHE A 224 -10.09 -9.06 5.45
N ASP A 225 -9.56 -10.27 5.38
CA ASP A 225 -9.39 -11.09 4.17
C ASP A 225 -10.69 -11.79 3.76
N LEU A 226 -11.67 -11.00 3.35
CA LEU A 226 -12.97 -11.51 2.90
C LEU A 226 -13.07 -11.85 1.41
N PRO A 227 -12.29 -11.21 0.53
CA PRO A 227 -12.33 -11.52 -0.89
C PRO A 227 -11.85 -12.91 -1.25
N GLU A 228 -10.84 -13.41 -0.52
CA GLU A 228 -10.23 -14.73 -0.73
C GLU A 228 -10.93 -15.85 0.05
N ALA A 229 -11.94 -15.54 0.86
CA ALA A 229 -12.69 -16.44 1.74
C ALA A 229 -12.74 -17.90 1.25
N GLU A 230 -11.62 -18.63 1.30
CA GLU A 230 -11.51 -20.02 0.81
C GLU A 230 -12.61 -20.93 1.37
N GLN A 231 -13.00 -20.68 2.61
CA GLN A 231 -14.06 -21.46 3.29
C GLN A 231 -15.48 -21.12 2.81
N GLU A 232 -15.71 -19.92 2.24
CA GLU A 232 -17.03 -19.45 1.80
C GLU A 232 -17.16 -19.37 0.28
N LEU A 233 -16.11 -18.93 -0.42
CA LEU A 233 -16.13 -18.55 -1.85
C LEU A 233 -15.06 -19.26 -2.69
N ILE A 234 -14.43 -20.31 -2.19
CA ILE A 234 -13.40 -21.15 -2.83
C ILE A 234 -12.07 -20.39 -3.08
N GLY A 235 -12.06 -19.20 -3.56
CA GLY A 235 -10.93 -18.31 -3.87
C GLY A 235 -11.41 -16.94 -4.32
N GLY A 236 -12.71 -16.68 -4.12
CA GLY A 236 -13.33 -15.40 -4.44
C GLY A 236 -13.13 -15.00 -5.90
N PHE A 237 -12.73 -13.75 -6.16
CA PHE A 237 -12.52 -13.23 -7.52
C PHE A 237 -11.33 -13.87 -8.24
N LEU A 238 -10.41 -14.51 -7.52
CA LEU A 238 -9.22 -15.18 -8.07
C LEU A 238 -9.48 -16.62 -8.53
N THR A 239 -10.66 -17.19 -8.29
CA THR A 239 -10.97 -18.61 -8.52
C THR A 239 -10.63 -19.09 -9.91
N GLU A 240 -10.89 -18.28 -10.94
CA GLU A 240 -10.66 -18.66 -12.34
C GLU A 240 -9.27 -18.22 -12.86
N TYR A 241 -8.55 -17.42 -12.10
CA TYR A 241 -7.24 -16.91 -12.51
C TYR A 241 -6.12 -17.91 -12.23
N SER A 242 -5.23 -18.13 -13.21
CA SER A 242 -4.08 -19.02 -13.09
C SER A 242 -2.82 -18.43 -13.74
N GLY A 243 -1.65 -18.99 -13.39
CA GLY A 243 -0.36 -18.59 -13.97
C GLY A 243 -0.02 -17.14 -13.72
N LEU A 244 0.49 -16.43 -14.71
CA LEU A 244 0.93 -15.03 -14.59
C LEU A 244 -0.19 -14.06 -14.21
N LYS A 245 -1.43 -14.29 -14.66
CA LYS A 245 -2.56 -13.39 -14.33
C LYS A 245 -2.90 -13.41 -12.85
N PHE A 246 -2.81 -14.58 -12.22
CA PHE A 246 -2.94 -14.71 -10.78
C PHE A 246 -1.80 -13.98 -10.04
N VAL A 247 -0.56 -14.14 -10.52
CA VAL A 247 0.60 -13.44 -9.97
C VAL A 247 0.44 -11.92 -10.02
N MET A 248 -0.15 -11.39 -11.09
CA MET A 248 -0.37 -9.94 -11.23
C MET A 248 -1.24 -9.37 -10.11
N TYR A 249 -2.33 -10.04 -9.72
CA TYR A 249 -3.15 -9.61 -8.58
C TYR A 249 -2.37 -9.67 -7.26
N TYR A 250 -1.69 -10.78 -6.99
CA TYR A 250 -0.85 -10.90 -5.79
C TYR A 250 0.27 -9.87 -5.75
N LEU A 251 0.90 -9.60 -6.89
CA LEU A 251 1.92 -8.56 -7.00
C LEU A 251 1.34 -7.19 -6.64
N ALA A 252 0.18 -6.83 -7.22
CA ALA A 252 -0.49 -5.57 -6.93
C ALA A 252 -0.85 -5.44 -5.45
N GLU A 253 -1.34 -6.50 -4.82
CA GLU A 253 -1.68 -6.54 -3.40
C GLU A 253 -0.46 -6.28 -2.51
N TYR A 254 0.67 -6.95 -2.76
CA TYR A 254 1.89 -6.72 -1.98
C TYR A 254 2.50 -5.34 -2.24
N VAL A 255 2.45 -4.83 -3.48
CA VAL A 255 2.87 -3.46 -3.78
C VAL A 255 2.01 -2.46 -3.00
N ASN A 256 0.68 -2.63 -2.98
CA ASN A 256 -0.22 -1.79 -2.20
C ASN A 256 0.07 -1.85 -0.70
N MET A 257 0.39 -3.03 -0.16
CA MET A 257 0.79 -3.18 1.24
C MET A 257 2.06 -2.38 1.56
N ILE A 258 3.06 -2.39 0.67
CA ILE A 258 4.27 -1.58 0.82
C ILE A 258 3.93 -0.09 0.66
N THR A 259 3.06 0.28 -0.27
CA THR A 259 2.59 1.66 -0.50
C THR A 259 1.93 2.25 0.75
N VAL A 260 1.02 1.51 1.36
CA VAL A 260 0.33 1.96 2.59
C VAL A 260 1.30 2.06 3.76
N ALA A 261 2.26 1.13 3.89
CA ALA A 261 3.33 1.22 4.89
C ALA A 261 4.24 2.43 4.66
N ALA A 262 4.54 2.75 3.40
CA ALA A 262 5.30 3.95 3.02
C ALA A 262 4.53 5.24 3.36
N LEU A 263 3.23 5.30 3.05
CA LEU A 263 2.38 6.43 3.41
C LEU A 263 2.29 6.61 4.93
N ALA A 264 2.11 5.53 5.72
CA ALA A 264 2.16 5.60 7.18
C ALA A 264 3.46 6.24 7.69
N THR A 265 4.58 5.85 7.08
CA THR A 265 5.90 6.38 7.40
C THR A 265 6.02 7.87 7.08
N LEU A 266 5.54 8.30 5.91
CA LEU A 266 5.63 9.69 5.46
C LEU A 266 4.69 10.62 6.24
N LEU A 267 3.44 10.18 6.42
CA LEU A 267 2.37 11.03 6.97
C LEU A 267 2.38 11.12 8.49
N PHE A 268 2.85 10.09 9.20
CA PHE A 268 2.77 10.05 10.66
C PHE A 268 4.13 9.95 11.35
N PHE A 269 5.13 9.33 10.73
CA PHE A 269 6.42 9.03 11.36
C PHE A 269 7.57 9.92 10.86
N GLY A 270 7.28 11.04 10.20
CA GLY A 270 8.30 11.99 9.73
C GLY A 270 9.20 11.44 8.62
N GLY A 271 8.67 10.54 7.79
CA GLY A 271 9.32 10.04 6.59
C GLY A 271 10.73 9.50 6.82
N TRP A 272 11.70 10.11 6.18
CA TRP A 272 13.11 9.72 6.20
C TRP A 272 13.91 10.29 7.38
N TYR A 273 13.33 11.09 8.26
CA TYR A 273 14.04 11.63 9.43
C TYR A 273 14.13 10.58 10.57
N LEU A 274 15.37 10.19 10.88
CA LEU A 274 15.71 9.39 12.06
C LEU A 274 17.14 9.79 12.49
N TRP A 275 17.30 10.38 13.64
CA TRP A 275 18.44 11.18 14.12
C TRP A 275 19.86 10.68 13.79
N ILE A 276 20.08 9.38 13.65
CA ILE A 276 21.43 8.78 13.52
C ILE A 276 21.58 8.01 12.19
N VAL A 277 20.49 7.72 11.51
CA VAL A 277 20.46 6.81 10.36
C VAL A 277 20.38 7.61 9.05
N PRO A 278 21.10 7.19 7.99
CA PRO A 278 20.94 7.80 6.67
C PRO A 278 19.47 7.84 6.22
N PRO A 279 19.02 8.94 5.59
CA PRO A 279 17.60 9.17 5.30
C PRO A 279 16.90 8.02 4.57
N VAL A 280 17.51 7.50 3.51
CA VAL A 280 16.95 6.39 2.71
C VAL A 280 16.81 5.12 3.57
N LEU A 281 17.83 4.82 4.37
CA LEU A 281 17.81 3.64 5.24
C LEU A 281 16.77 3.79 6.36
N ALA A 282 16.60 5.00 6.91
CA ALA A 282 15.59 5.32 7.92
C ALA A 282 14.17 5.10 7.39
N PHE A 283 13.92 5.54 6.16
CA PHE A 283 12.65 5.28 5.47
C PHE A 283 12.37 3.78 5.34
N PHE A 284 13.32 3.02 4.80
CA PHE A 284 13.15 1.58 4.63
C PHE A 284 12.97 0.83 5.95
N LEU A 285 13.68 1.19 7.02
CA LEU A 285 13.52 0.57 8.33
C LEU A 285 12.11 0.78 8.90
N LYS A 286 11.55 1.99 8.75
CA LYS A 286 10.17 2.28 9.18
C LYS A 286 9.14 1.52 8.34
N VAL A 287 9.34 1.45 7.02
CA VAL A 287 8.46 0.65 6.13
C VAL A 287 8.50 -0.83 6.53
N VAL A 288 9.68 -1.40 6.77
CA VAL A 288 9.83 -2.79 7.23
C VAL A 288 9.15 -3.01 8.59
N PHE A 289 9.21 -2.04 9.49
CA PHE A 289 8.49 -2.09 10.77
C PHE A 289 6.97 -2.21 10.54
N PHE A 290 6.38 -1.40 9.65
CA PHE A 290 4.96 -1.51 9.34
C PHE A 290 4.62 -2.82 8.64
N LEU A 291 5.44 -3.29 7.71
CA LEU A 291 5.26 -4.60 7.07
C LEU A 291 5.29 -5.73 8.11
N PHE A 292 6.20 -5.68 9.08
CA PHE A 292 6.21 -6.63 10.19
C PHE A 292 4.92 -6.55 11.01
N LEU A 293 4.42 -5.35 11.29
CA LEU A 293 3.15 -5.15 12.00
C LEU A 293 1.98 -5.81 11.25
N TYR A 294 1.88 -5.62 9.93
CA TYR A 294 0.87 -6.28 9.09
C TYR A 294 0.95 -7.81 9.17
N ILE A 295 2.16 -8.35 9.06
CA ILE A 295 2.38 -9.80 9.15
C ILE A 295 2.03 -10.32 10.55
N TRP A 296 2.36 -9.58 11.59
CA TRP A 296 2.04 -9.93 12.97
C TRP A 296 0.53 -9.93 13.21
N LEU A 297 -0.19 -8.91 12.75
CA LEU A 297 -1.65 -8.86 12.81
C LEU A 297 -2.28 -10.06 12.08
N ARG A 298 -1.77 -10.40 10.89
CA ARG A 298 -2.20 -11.59 10.14
C ARG A 298 -1.98 -12.89 10.92
N GLY A 299 -0.88 -13.01 11.64
CA GLY A 299 -0.52 -14.22 12.38
C GLY A 299 -1.21 -14.38 13.72
N THR A 300 -1.85 -13.33 14.27
CA THR A 300 -2.38 -13.30 15.64
C THR A 300 -3.90 -13.09 15.71
N LEU A 301 -4.46 -12.27 14.81
CA LEU A 301 -5.88 -11.94 14.87
C LEU A 301 -6.73 -12.95 14.09
N PRO A 302 -7.90 -13.35 14.66
CA PRO A 302 -8.86 -14.14 13.94
C PRO A 302 -9.53 -13.31 12.84
N ARG A 303 -10.04 -13.99 11.82
CA ARG A 303 -10.77 -13.37 10.73
C ARG A 303 -12.11 -12.80 11.22
N LEU A 304 -12.46 -11.62 10.72
CA LEU A 304 -13.74 -10.98 10.99
C LEU A 304 -14.79 -11.40 9.96
N ARG A 305 -16.04 -11.45 10.40
CA ARG A 305 -17.19 -11.70 9.53
C ARG A 305 -17.56 -10.44 8.77
N TYR A 306 -18.12 -10.57 7.55
CA TYR A 306 -18.44 -9.46 6.66
C TYR A 306 -19.33 -8.38 7.29
N ASP A 307 -20.38 -8.78 8.03
CA ASP A 307 -21.28 -7.85 8.73
C ASP A 307 -20.57 -7.05 9.83
N MET A 308 -19.66 -7.67 10.57
CA MET A 308 -18.86 -7.00 11.59
C MET A 308 -17.90 -5.98 10.96
N LEU A 309 -17.26 -6.37 9.85
CA LEU A 309 -16.37 -5.51 9.10
C LEU A 309 -17.09 -4.27 8.58
N MET A 310 -18.24 -4.44 7.92
CA MET A 310 -19.01 -3.30 7.42
C MET A 310 -19.53 -2.39 8.55
N ARG A 311 -19.92 -2.97 9.70
CA ARG A 311 -20.30 -2.18 10.89
C ARG A 311 -19.13 -1.38 11.44
N LEU A 312 -17.92 -1.98 11.49
CA LEU A 312 -16.71 -1.29 11.95
C LEU A 312 -16.41 -0.08 11.06
N GLY A 313 -16.41 -0.24 9.74
CA GLY A 313 -16.15 0.85 8.79
C GLY A 313 -17.16 2.00 8.93
N TRP A 314 -18.46 1.70 8.77
CA TRP A 314 -19.50 2.71 8.71
C TRP A 314 -19.96 3.29 10.05
N LYS A 315 -20.02 2.45 11.11
CA LYS A 315 -20.57 2.89 12.42
C LYS A 315 -19.51 3.31 13.42
N VAL A 316 -18.25 2.94 13.21
CA VAL A 316 -17.16 3.25 14.15
C VAL A 316 -16.11 4.14 13.49
N LEU A 317 -15.42 3.66 12.44
CA LEU A 317 -14.28 4.37 11.88
C LEU A 317 -14.68 5.68 11.19
N LEU A 318 -15.75 5.68 10.41
CA LEU A 318 -16.19 6.88 9.70
C LEU A 318 -16.67 7.98 10.66
N PRO A 319 -17.57 7.73 11.64
CA PRO A 319 -17.93 8.76 12.62
C PRO A 319 -16.77 9.24 13.47
N LEU A 320 -15.85 8.32 13.85
CA LEU A 320 -14.67 8.67 14.63
C LEU A 320 -13.71 9.56 13.82
N ALA A 321 -13.54 9.30 12.52
CA ALA A 321 -12.74 10.13 11.64
C ALA A 321 -13.33 11.54 11.50
N ILE A 322 -14.65 11.66 11.34
CA ILE A 322 -15.34 12.96 11.27
C ILE A 322 -15.17 13.71 12.60
N ALA A 323 -15.39 13.04 13.73
CA ALA A 323 -15.19 13.64 15.05
C ALA A 323 -13.76 14.14 15.24
N ASN A 324 -12.75 13.35 14.81
CA ASN A 324 -11.34 13.74 14.89
C ASN A 324 -11.04 14.99 14.03
N ILE A 325 -11.65 15.13 12.85
CA ILE A 325 -11.52 16.34 12.00
C ILE A 325 -12.07 17.57 12.74
N ILE A 326 -13.26 17.46 13.32
CA ILE A 326 -13.91 18.57 14.05
C ILE A 326 -13.05 18.99 15.25
N VAL A 327 -12.60 18.02 16.06
CA VAL A 327 -11.74 18.29 17.22
C VAL A 327 -10.44 18.97 16.79
N THR A 328 -9.77 18.47 15.75
CA THR A 328 -8.54 19.08 15.24
C THR A 328 -8.79 20.51 14.75
N GLY A 329 -9.91 20.74 14.03
CA GLY A 329 -10.29 22.09 13.56
C GLY A 329 -10.51 23.07 14.72
N VAL A 330 -11.23 22.66 15.76
CA VAL A 330 -11.44 23.49 16.96
C VAL A 330 -10.11 23.80 17.66
N VAL A 331 -9.24 22.78 17.82
CA VAL A 331 -7.92 22.98 18.45
C VAL A 331 -7.07 23.97 17.66
N LEU A 332 -7.05 23.85 16.32
CA LEU A 332 -6.29 24.77 15.47
C LEU A 332 -6.80 26.21 15.57
N VAL A 333 -8.11 26.42 15.58
CA VAL A 333 -8.68 27.76 15.76
C VAL A 333 -8.32 28.36 17.12
N VAL A 334 -8.33 27.57 18.19
CA VAL A 334 -7.98 28.04 19.55
C VAL A 334 -6.48 28.32 19.68
N VAL A 335 -5.63 27.60 18.98
CA VAL A 335 -4.16 27.77 19.07
C VAL A 335 -3.65 28.87 18.13
N GLN A 336 -4.33 29.12 17.02
CA GLN A 336 -3.91 30.13 16.02
C GLN A 336 -4.64 31.48 16.18
N GLY A 337 -5.77 31.52 16.86
CA GLY A 337 -6.53 32.72 17.19
C GLY A 337 -6.12 33.29 18.51
#